data_e66eb2f6d0eae920aad639196b25c71e
#
_entry.id   e66eb2f6d0eae920aad639196b25c71e
#
_cell.length_a   1.000
_cell.length_b   1.000
_cell.length_c   1.000
_cell.angle_alpha   90.00
_cell.angle_beta   90.00
_cell.angle_gamma   90.00
#
_symmetry.space_group_name_H-M   'P 1'
#
loop_
_entity.id
_entity.type
_entity.pdbx_description
1 polymer ?
#
loop_
_entity_poly.entity_id
_entity_poly.type
_entity_poly.pdbx_seq_one_letter_code
_entity_poly.pdbx_strand_id
1 'polypeptide(L)'
;MNIKRNIIFTLEKRRKAGVIVAENVPIRMRVIYNCKRVEFTTGYRIDAVKWDAAKQRVKFGCTNKLKQSASEINTDLLRYYTEIQNTFKEFEVRNTMPTPEQLKESFNRQHEDPEVAVEVPESVSFKPLDVFPEFIKECGMQNGWSDATYEKFAAVKSHLTKFDPDLSFESLDESRLTQYVQFLEEREGLRNTSILKQIAYLKWFLRWCGKKGYCMNNAYEDFNPKLKSTPKKVIFLTWEELSKLREYSIPATKQYLERVRDVFLFQCFTGLRYSDVFNLRRSDVKDTHIEVTTVKTADSLVIELNNYSRAILDKYKHVAFEGDKVLPVVSNQKMNDYLKELSKLAGIDEPVRETYYKGNERIDLVTPKCELMSTH
;
A
#
# COMPACT_ATOMS: atom_id res chain seq x y z
N MET A 1 -21.00 -18.96 20.64
CA MET A 1 -21.99 -18.96 19.52
C MET A 1 -21.69 -17.81 18.61
N ASN A 2 -21.81 -17.95 17.28
CA ASN A 2 -21.59 -16.80 16.37
C ASN A 2 -22.97 -16.37 15.81
N ILE A 3 -23.39 -15.14 16.14
CA ILE A 3 -24.70 -14.60 15.76
C ILE A 3 -24.57 -13.85 14.43
N LYS A 4 -25.04 -14.46 13.33
CA LYS A 4 -25.09 -13.74 12.04
C LYS A 4 -26.04 -12.56 12.13
N ARG A 5 -25.53 -11.36 11.79
CA ARG A 5 -26.27 -10.09 11.87
C ARG A 5 -25.93 -9.18 10.70
N ASN A 6 -26.88 -8.36 10.33
CA ASN A 6 -26.70 -7.29 9.33
C ASN A 6 -27.15 -5.97 9.96
N ILE A 7 -26.25 -4.99 10.03
CA ILE A 7 -26.49 -3.66 10.58
C ILE A 7 -26.35 -2.65 9.44
N ILE A 8 -27.42 -1.94 9.15
CA ILE A 8 -27.49 -0.99 8.04
C ILE A 8 -28.07 0.35 8.49
N PHE A 9 -27.58 1.43 7.86
CA PHE A 9 -28.15 2.78 8.03
C PHE A 9 -28.97 3.14 6.81
N THR A 10 -30.19 3.64 7.05
CA THR A 10 -31.13 4.02 5.99
C THR A 10 -31.87 5.30 6.34
N LEU A 11 -32.28 6.04 5.32
CA LEU A 11 -33.22 7.15 5.52
C LEU A 11 -34.62 6.59 5.73
N GLU A 12 -35.36 7.18 6.69
CA GLU A 12 -36.75 6.85 6.95
C GLU A 12 -37.64 7.28 5.78
N LYS A 13 -38.38 6.33 5.20
CA LYS A 13 -39.31 6.61 4.09
C LYS A 13 -40.61 7.19 4.67
N ARG A 14 -40.80 8.50 4.55
CA ARG A 14 -42.04 9.18 4.93
C ARG A 14 -42.74 9.72 3.68
N ARG A 15 -44.09 9.75 3.71
CA ARG A 15 -44.91 10.41 2.72
C ARG A 15 -45.77 11.47 3.39
N LYS A 16 -45.85 12.64 2.77
CA LYS A 16 -46.74 13.71 3.17
C LYS A 16 -47.59 14.09 1.96
N ALA A 17 -48.92 14.00 2.06
CA ALA A 17 -49.84 14.19 0.94
C ALA A 17 -49.48 13.38 -0.32
N GLY A 18 -49.07 12.10 -0.17
CA GLY A 18 -48.71 11.24 -1.27
C GLY A 18 -47.27 11.40 -1.82
N VAL A 19 -46.58 12.50 -1.48
CA VAL A 19 -45.21 12.79 -1.95
C VAL A 19 -44.18 12.30 -0.94
N ILE A 20 -43.08 11.71 -1.44
CA ILE A 20 -41.95 11.26 -0.59
C ILE A 20 -41.24 12.49 -0.03
N VAL A 21 -41.09 12.55 1.30
CA VAL A 21 -40.37 13.62 1.99
C VAL A 21 -38.85 13.38 1.75
N ALA A 22 -38.20 14.32 1.07
CA ALA A 22 -36.78 14.26 0.73
C ALA A 22 -35.90 15.19 1.58
N GLU A 23 -36.52 16.12 2.33
CA GLU A 23 -35.81 17.09 3.18
C GLU A 23 -35.87 16.70 4.65
N ASN A 24 -34.76 16.91 5.35
CA ASN A 24 -34.65 16.71 6.80
C ASN A 24 -35.16 15.32 7.25
N VAL A 25 -34.78 14.29 6.55
CA VAL A 25 -35.23 12.91 6.76
C VAL A 25 -34.42 12.26 7.88
N PRO A 26 -35.04 11.56 8.84
CA PRO A 26 -34.30 10.85 9.90
C PRO A 26 -33.44 9.74 9.34
N ILE A 27 -32.22 9.61 9.88
CA ILE A 27 -31.35 8.46 9.67
C ILE A 27 -31.74 7.39 10.70
N ARG A 28 -32.00 6.16 10.25
CA ARG A 28 -32.34 5.00 11.07
C ARG A 28 -31.25 3.95 10.98
N MET A 29 -30.86 3.39 12.11
CA MET A 29 -30.05 2.18 12.15
C MET A 29 -30.99 0.96 12.25
N ARG A 30 -30.80 -0.02 11.37
CA ARG A 30 -31.58 -1.22 11.30
C ARG A 30 -30.68 -2.43 11.51
N VAL A 31 -31.04 -3.27 12.48
CA VAL A 31 -30.32 -4.48 12.84
C VAL A 31 -31.21 -5.69 12.50
N ILE A 32 -30.68 -6.60 11.70
CA ILE A 32 -31.37 -7.83 11.29
C ILE A 32 -30.53 -9.01 11.78
N TYR A 33 -31.10 -9.88 12.57
CA TYR A 33 -30.48 -11.10 13.07
C TYR A 33 -31.54 -12.15 13.39
N ASN A 34 -31.25 -13.42 13.19
CA ASN A 34 -32.14 -14.55 13.48
C ASN A 34 -33.60 -14.28 13.05
N CYS A 35 -33.81 -13.81 11.80
CA CYS A 35 -35.11 -13.44 11.24
C CYS A 35 -35.86 -12.32 11.99
N LYS A 36 -35.24 -11.65 12.96
CA LYS A 36 -35.78 -10.51 13.68
C LYS A 36 -35.20 -9.21 13.12
N ARG A 37 -36.02 -8.15 13.13
CA ARG A 37 -35.63 -6.79 12.73
C ARG A 37 -35.86 -5.82 13.87
N VAL A 38 -34.81 -5.09 14.23
CA VAL A 38 -34.85 -4.02 15.24
C VAL A 38 -34.42 -2.72 14.60
N GLU A 39 -35.12 -1.62 14.89
CA GLU A 39 -34.78 -0.29 14.42
C GLU A 39 -34.46 0.62 15.60
N PHE A 40 -33.41 1.43 15.39
CA PHE A 40 -32.94 2.42 16.34
C PHE A 40 -32.96 3.81 15.71
N THR A 41 -33.24 4.82 16.54
CA THR A 41 -33.17 6.23 16.16
C THR A 41 -31.74 6.70 16.39
N THR A 42 -31.11 7.30 15.36
CA THR A 42 -29.77 7.86 15.51
C THR A 42 -29.74 9.30 16.00
N GLY A 43 -30.91 9.96 16.12
CA GLY A 43 -31.00 11.38 16.42
C GLY A 43 -30.74 12.30 15.23
N TYR A 44 -30.02 11.84 14.23
CA TYR A 44 -29.62 12.62 13.06
C TYR A 44 -30.67 12.66 11.96
N ARG A 45 -30.70 13.80 11.26
CA ARG A 45 -31.56 14.02 10.09
C ARG A 45 -30.75 14.66 8.98
N ILE A 46 -31.02 14.29 7.73
CA ILE A 46 -30.32 14.81 6.55
C ILE A 46 -31.27 14.89 5.35
N ASP A 47 -30.96 15.74 4.39
CA ASP A 47 -31.67 15.77 3.12
C ASP A 47 -31.28 14.57 2.26
N ALA A 48 -32.24 13.93 1.57
CA ALA A 48 -31.99 12.71 0.79
C ALA A 48 -30.89 12.88 -0.27
N VAL A 49 -30.76 14.07 -0.84
CA VAL A 49 -29.73 14.41 -1.85
C VAL A 49 -28.30 14.34 -1.25
N LYS A 50 -28.17 14.60 0.05
CA LYS A 50 -26.89 14.59 0.79
C LYS A 50 -26.55 13.22 1.37
N TRP A 51 -27.40 12.21 1.16
CA TRP A 51 -27.19 10.85 1.61
C TRP A 51 -26.59 9.98 0.51
N ASP A 52 -25.59 9.19 0.83
CA ASP A 52 -25.05 8.14 -0.03
C ASP A 52 -25.63 6.80 0.43
N ALA A 53 -26.56 6.27 -0.35
CA ALA A 53 -27.25 5.02 0.00
C ALA A 53 -26.35 3.79 -0.16
N ALA A 54 -25.35 3.82 -1.05
CA ALA A 54 -24.42 2.72 -1.25
C ALA A 54 -23.42 2.63 -0.11
N LYS A 55 -22.89 3.76 0.32
CA LYS A 55 -21.97 3.87 1.46
C LYS A 55 -22.70 3.93 2.81
N GLN A 56 -24.01 4.13 2.83
CA GLN A 56 -24.86 4.29 4.02
C GLN A 56 -24.38 5.45 4.94
N ARG A 57 -24.02 6.60 4.34
CA ARG A 57 -23.41 7.74 5.01
C ARG A 57 -23.81 9.06 4.41
N VAL A 58 -23.59 10.13 5.17
CA VAL A 58 -23.73 11.50 4.69
C VAL A 58 -22.56 11.82 3.76
N LYS A 59 -22.86 12.42 2.59
CA LYS A 59 -21.86 12.82 1.60
C LYS A 59 -20.91 13.85 2.18
N PHE A 60 -19.64 13.77 1.83
CA PHE A 60 -18.59 14.67 2.28
C PHE A 60 -18.91 16.14 1.97
N GLY A 61 -18.50 17.03 2.87
CA GLY A 61 -18.71 18.48 2.72
C GLY A 61 -20.15 18.95 2.94
N CYS A 62 -21.08 18.03 3.27
CA CYS A 62 -22.46 18.39 3.57
C CYS A 62 -22.68 18.66 5.07
N THR A 63 -23.69 19.48 5.36
CA THR A 63 -24.20 19.73 6.72
C THR A 63 -25.70 19.49 6.77
N ASN A 64 -26.21 19.12 7.95
CA ASN A 64 -27.65 19.05 8.20
C ASN A 64 -28.25 20.42 8.56
N LYS A 65 -29.57 20.49 8.86
CA LYS A 65 -30.24 21.72 9.26
C LYS A 65 -29.74 22.33 10.58
N LEU A 66 -29.13 21.51 11.44
CA LEU A 66 -28.50 21.91 12.71
C LEU A 66 -27.04 22.34 12.56
N LYS A 67 -26.54 22.46 11.31
CA LYS A 67 -25.13 22.77 10.95
C LYS A 67 -24.11 21.73 11.42
N GLN A 68 -24.54 20.53 11.79
CA GLN A 68 -23.64 19.44 12.10
C GLN A 68 -22.99 18.92 10.80
N SER A 69 -21.69 18.70 10.83
CA SER A 69 -20.90 18.28 9.66
C SER A 69 -21.13 16.80 9.30
N ALA A 70 -20.93 16.47 8.03
CA ALA A 70 -20.95 15.08 7.58
C ALA A 70 -19.94 14.20 8.36
N SER A 71 -18.80 14.76 8.73
CA SER A 71 -17.77 14.04 9.51
C SER A 71 -18.30 13.67 10.91
N GLU A 72 -18.86 14.62 11.60
CA GLU A 72 -19.46 14.42 12.93
C GLU A 72 -20.58 13.36 12.89
N ILE A 73 -21.55 13.54 11.98
CA ILE A 73 -22.66 12.59 11.82
C ILE A 73 -22.15 11.18 11.49
N ASN A 74 -21.22 11.06 10.54
CA ASN A 74 -20.69 9.76 10.14
C ASN A 74 -19.86 9.07 11.23
N THR A 75 -19.18 9.84 12.07
CA THR A 75 -18.45 9.34 13.25
C THR A 75 -19.42 8.73 14.25
N ASP A 76 -20.51 9.41 14.53
CA ASP A 76 -21.53 8.89 15.46
C ASP A 76 -22.28 7.68 14.89
N LEU A 77 -22.59 7.65 13.60
CA LEU A 77 -23.16 6.47 12.96
C LEU A 77 -22.23 5.25 13.11
N LEU A 78 -20.93 5.48 13.01
CA LEU A 78 -19.95 4.41 13.20
C LEU A 78 -19.86 3.97 14.66
N ARG A 79 -19.93 4.90 15.61
CA ARG A 79 -20.01 4.59 17.04
C ARG A 79 -21.22 3.70 17.33
N TYR A 80 -22.40 4.05 16.86
CA TYR A 80 -23.62 3.23 17.03
C TYR A 80 -23.50 1.82 16.44
N TYR A 81 -22.88 1.73 15.26
CA TYR A 81 -22.58 0.43 14.66
C TYR A 81 -21.71 -0.44 15.59
N THR A 82 -20.68 0.15 16.17
CA THR A 82 -19.75 -0.56 17.06
C THR A 82 -20.40 -0.97 18.38
N GLU A 83 -21.18 -0.09 18.98
CA GLU A 83 -21.91 -0.37 20.21
C GLU A 83 -22.82 -1.59 20.06
N ILE A 84 -23.59 -1.64 18.98
CA ILE A 84 -24.42 -2.81 18.66
C ILE A 84 -23.56 -4.05 18.41
N GLN A 85 -22.44 -3.95 17.72
CA GLN A 85 -21.52 -5.07 17.51
C GLN A 85 -20.96 -5.59 18.84
N ASN A 86 -20.61 -4.72 19.77
CA ASN A 86 -20.10 -5.09 21.09
C ASN A 86 -21.20 -5.74 21.94
N THR A 87 -22.42 -5.20 21.92
CA THR A 87 -23.56 -5.82 22.55
C THR A 87 -23.77 -7.27 22.07
N PHE A 88 -23.70 -7.51 20.77
CA PHE A 88 -23.79 -8.89 20.25
C PHE A 88 -22.63 -9.76 20.71
N LYS A 89 -21.40 -9.25 20.77
CA LYS A 89 -20.24 -10.00 21.29
C LYS A 89 -20.44 -10.43 22.74
N GLU A 90 -21.02 -9.58 23.60
CA GLU A 90 -21.35 -9.95 24.99
C GLU A 90 -22.31 -11.13 25.04
N PHE A 91 -23.36 -11.12 24.21
CA PHE A 91 -24.30 -12.23 24.13
C PHE A 91 -23.66 -13.50 23.55
N GLU A 92 -22.77 -13.36 22.57
CA GLU A 92 -21.98 -14.45 21.98
C GLU A 92 -21.08 -15.13 23.02
N VAL A 93 -20.41 -14.34 23.89
CA VAL A 93 -19.59 -14.84 25.01
C VAL A 93 -20.43 -15.58 26.00
N ARG A 94 -21.61 -15.06 26.35
CA ARG A 94 -22.58 -15.71 27.26
C ARG A 94 -23.30 -16.88 26.59
N ASN A 95 -23.04 -17.15 25.32
CA ASN A 95 -23.69 -18.18 24.52
C ASN A 95 -25.23 -18.06 24.47
N THR A 96 -25.76 -16.85 24.53
CA THR A 96 -27.17 -16.52 24.53
C THR A 96 -27.57 -15.67 23.35
N MET A 97 -28.84 -15.74 22.91
CA MET A 97 -29.38 -14.95 21.83
C MET A 97 -30.12 -13.73 22.37
N PRO A 98 -29.76 -12.47 22.06
CA PRO A 98 -30.47 -11.31 22.55
C PRO A 98 -31.91 -11.25 22.06
N THR A 99 -32.84 -10.79 22.90
CA THR A 99 -34.17 -10.38 22.47
C THR A 99 -34.12 -8.96 21.88
N PRO A 100 -35.11 -8.56 21.05
CA PRO A 100 -35.19 -7.18 20.56
C PRO A 100 -35.20 -6.13 21.69
N GLU A 101 -35.85 -6.44 22.77
CA GLU A 101 -35.98 -5.58 23.95
C GLU A 101 -34.62 -5.44 24.67
N GLN A 102 -33.92 -6.53 24.89
CA GLN A 102 -32.57 -6.52 25.48
C GLN A 102 -31.59 -5.75 24.65
N LEU A 103 -31.67 -5.87 23.30
CA LEU A 103 -30.83 -5.12 22.38
C LEU A 103 -31.09 -3.61 22.45
N LYS A 104 -32.37 -3.21 22.52
CA LYS A 104 -32.78 -1.81 22.71
C LYS A 104 -32.36 -1.26 24.05
N GLU A 105 -32.56 -2.02 25.11
CA GLU A 105 -32.20 -1.61 26.46
C GLU A 105 -30.69 -1.41 26.61
N SER A 106 -29.88 -2.33 26.09
CA SER A 106 -28.41 -2.18 26.07
C SER A 106 -27.97 -0.95 25.31
N PHE A 107 -28.58 -0.67 24.16
CA PHE A 107 -28.28 0.52 23.36
C PHE A 107 -28.70 1.81 24.08
N ASN A 108 -29.90 1.83 24.69
CA ASN A 108 -30.42 3.03 25.37
C ASN A 108 -29.64 3.34 26.67
N ARG A 109 -29.21 2.33 27.45
CA ARG A 109 -28.36 2.53 28.62
C ARG A 109 -27.05 3.24 28.32
N GLN A 110 -26.51 3.04 27.12
CA GLN A 110 -25.29 3.71 26.68
C GLN A 110 -25.53 5.16 26.25
N HIS A 111 -26.80 5.59 26.19
CA HIS A 111 -27.22 6.94 25.74
C HIS A 111 -28.00 7.75 26.77
N GLU A 112 -28.25 7.21 27.98
CA GLU A 112 -28.78 7.96 29.10
C GLU A 112 -27.65 8.69 29.83
N ASP A 113 -27.86 9.99 30.16
CA ASP A 113 -26.87 10.94 30.67
C ASP A 113 -25.90 10.40 31.74
N PRO A 114 -24.65 10.87 31.74
CA PRO A 114 -23.62 10.34 32.65
C PRO A 114 -23.65 11.03 34.02
N GLU A 115 -24.54 10.62 34.91
CA GLU A 115 -24.44 10.92 36.33
C GLU A 115 -24.38 9.66 37.20
N VAL A 116 -23.58 8.68 36.84
CA VAL A 116 -22.97 7.70 37.76
C VAL A 116 -21.67 7.24 37.14
N ALA A 117 -20.57 7.67 37.72
CA ALA A 117 -19.25 7.14 37.40
C ALA A 117 -19.18 5.67 37.81
N VAL A 118 -19.53 4.76 36.91
CA VAL A 118 -19.05 3.40 36.96
C VAL A 118 -17.68 3.45 36.30
N GLU A 119 -16.64 3.08 37.02
CA GLU A 119 -15.31 2.85 36.46
C GLU A 119 -15.47 1.89 35.27
N VAL A 120 -15.51 2.46 34.08
CA VAL A 120 -15.38 1.72 32.83
C VAL A 120 -13.94 1.21 32.84
N PRO A 121 -13.69 -0.09 32.72
CA PRO A 121 -12.31 -0.54 32.51
C PRO A 121 -11.78 0.23 31.33
N GLU A 122 -10.62 0.86 31.53
CA GLU A 122 -9.94 1.69 30.52
C GLU A 122 -10.07 0.97 29.18
N SER A 123 -10.78 1.59 28.25
CA SER A 123 -10.83 1.09 26.89
C SER A 123 -9.37 1.07 26.44
N VAL A 124 -8.83 -0.12 26.21
CA VAL A 124 -7.48 -0.26 25.70
C VAL A 124 -7.43 0.46 24.35
N SER A 125 -7.03 1.72 24.40
CA SER A 125 -6.86 2.54 23.21
C SER A 125 -5.59 2.04 22.54
N PHE A 126 -5.76 1.25 21.50
CA PHE A 126 -4.64 0.80 20.70
C PHE A 126 -4.07 1.96 19.90
N LYS A 127 -2.75 2.16 19.97
CA LYS A 127 -2.06 3.13 19.11
C LYS A 127 -1.65 2.45 17.79
N PRO A 128 -1.61 3.19 16.67
CA PRO A 128 -1.16 2.64 15.38
C PRO A 128 0.19 1.93 15.46
N LEU A 129 1.16 2.48 16.18
CA LEU A 129 2.50 1.93 16.30
C LEU A 129 2.56 0.63 17.11
N ASP A 130 1.63 0.42 18.05
CA ASP A 130 1.56 -0.79 18.89
C ASP A 130 1.05 -1.98 18.09
N VAL A 131 0.08 -1.77 17.20
CA VAL A 131 -0.53 -2.84 16.38
C VAL A 131 0.21 -3.08 15.07
N PHE A 132 1.15 -2.20 14.70
CA PHE A 132 1.93 -2.31 13.46
C PHE A 132 2.72 -3.63 13.35
N PRO A 133 3.36 -4.17 14.41
CA PRO A 133 4.02 -5.48 14.35
C PRO A 133 3.06 -6.64 14.05
N GLU A 134 1.84 -6.61 14.58
CA GLU A 134 0.82 -7.61 14.29
C GLU A 134 0.42 -7.58 12.81
N PHE A 135 0.18 -6.39 12.27
CA PHE A 135 -0.07 -6.19 10.84
C PHE A 135 1.03 -6.80 9.97
N ILE A 136 2.30 -6.47 10.27
CA ILE A 136 3.46 -6.99 9.54
C ILE A 136 3.48 -8.52 9.56
N LYS A 137 3.27 -9.12 10.73
CA LYS A 137 3.27 -10.58 10.90
C LYS A 137 2.13 -11.24 10.13
N GLU A 138 0.91 -10.76 10.32
CA GLU A 138 -0.28 -11.36 9.72
C GLU A 138 -0.30 -11.19 8.20
N CYS A 139 -0.17 -9.94 7.73
CA CYS A 139 -0.20 -9.66 6.29
C CYS A 139 1.02 -10.23 5.56
N GLY A 140 2.18 -10.24 6.20
CA GLY A 140 3.38 -10.87 5.64
C GLY A 140 3.20 -12.36 5.39
N MET A 141 2.62 -13.08 6.37
CA MET A 141 2.31 -14.51 6.24
C MET A 141 1.20 -14.77 5.21
N GLN A 142 0.10 -14.00 5.26
CA GLN A 142 -1.03 -14.19 4.36
C GLN A 142 -0.69 -13.92 2.89
N ASN A 143 0.19 -12.95 2.62
CA ASN A 143 0.51 -12.52 1.27
C ASN A 143 1.90 -12.98 0.80
N GLY A 144 2.61 -13.78 1.59
CA GLY A 144 3.94 -14.28 1.23
C GLY A 144 4.92 -13.16 0.89
N TRP A 145 5.04 -12.13 1.76
CA TRP A 145 5.87 -10.96 1.45
C TRP A 145 7.34 -11.32 1.29
N SER A 146 7.96 -10.71 0.29
CA SER A 146 9.42 -10.70 0.16
C SER A 146 10.06 -9.72 1.17
N ASP A 147 11.35 -9.91 1.47
CA ASP A 147 12.14 -9.01 2.35
C ASP A 147 12.01 -7.54 1.94
N ALA A 148 12.07 -7.27 0.63
CA ALA A 148 11.87 -5.92 0.10
C ALA A 148 10.48 -5.33 0.41
N THR A 149 9.46 -6.15 0.65
CA THR A 149 8.13 -5.67 1.08
C THR A 149 8.13 -5.36 2.57
N TYR A 150 8.76 -6.21 3.39
CA TYR A 150 8.96 -5.92 4.80
C TYR A 150 9.73 -4.61 5.02
N GLU A 151 10.80 -4.35 4.25
CA GLU A 151 11.57 -3.10 4.31
C GLU A 151 10.70 -1.85 4.01
N LYS A 152 9.79 -1.94 3.03
CA LYS A 152 8.88 -0.83 2.71
C LYS A 152 7.96 -0.48 3.88
N PHE A 153 7.40 -1.49 4.55
CA PHE A 153 6.56 -1.26 5.72
C PHE A 153 7.38 -0.84 6.95
N ALA A 154 8.61 -1.32 7.10
CA ALA A 154 9.53 -0.83 8.13
C ALA A 154 9.82 0.66 7.95
N ALA A 155 10.00 1.13 6.71
CA ALA A 155 10.14 2.56 6.40
C ALA A 155 8.89 3.35 6.76
N VAL A 156 7.67 2.84 6.46
CA VAL A 156 6.41 3.48 6.89
C VAL A 156 6.35 3.61 8.41
N LYS A 157 6.64 2.52 9.14
CA LYS A 157 6.67 2.54 10.61
C LYS A 157 7.67 3.56 11.13
N SER A 158 8.88 3.59 10.57
CA SER A 158 9.93 4.55 10.95
C SER A 158 9.47 5.99 10.74
N HIS A 159 8.87 6.31 9.59
CA HIS A 159 8.36 7.66 9.32
C HIS A 159 7.21 8.04 10.26
N LEU A 160 6.28 7.12 10.57
CA LEU A 160 5.20 7.37 11.54
C LEU A 160 5.76 7.62 12.94
N THR A 161 6.75 6.83 13.38
CA THR A 161 7.40 7.01 14.69
C THR A 161 8.11 8.37 14.80
N LYS A 162 8.78 8.81 13.72
CA LYS A 162 9.42 10.13 13.69
C LYS A 162 8.43 11.28 13.61
N PHE A 163 7.30 11.06 12.93
CA PHE A 163 6.24 12.05 12.79
C PHE A 163 5.54 12.30 14.12
N ASP A 164 5.11 11.24 14.78
CA ASP A 164 4.43 11.29 16.06
C ASP A 164 4.50 9.91 16.75
N PRO A 165 5.37 9.74 17.77
CA PRO A 165 5.50 8.50 18.51
C PRO A 165 4.24 8.15 19.32
N ASP A 166 3.42 9.15 19.65
CA ASP A 166 2.18 9.01 20.42
C ASP A 166 0.92 9.05 19.54
N LEU A 167 1.08 8.89 18.23
CA LEU A 167 0.00 8.90 17.25
C LEU A 167 -1.17 8.00 17.70
N SER A 168 -2.39 8.55 17.71
CA SER A 168 -3.61 7.80 17.99
C SER A 168 -4.45 7.61 16.72
N PHE A 169 -5.33 6.60 16.69
CA PHE A 169 -6.25 6.40 15.57
C PHE A 169 -7.28 7.52 15.46
N GLU A 170 -7.70 8.10 16.56
CA GLU A 170 -8.66 9.20 16.62
C GLU A 170 -8.08 10.47 15.98
N SER A 171 -6.78 10.68 16.15
CA SER A 171 -6.09 11.87 15.60
C SER A 171 -5.83 11.78 14.09
N LEU A 172 -5.97 10.61 13.47
CA LEU A 172 -5.69 10.39 12.04
C LEU A 172 -6.84 10.88 11.14
N ASP A 173 -7.21 12.13 11.26
CA ASP A 173 -8.12 12.83 10.36
C ASP A 173 -7.41 13.32 9.08
N GLU A 174 -8.15 13.95 8.17
CA GLU A 174 -7.61 14.49 6.92
C GLU A 174 -6.53 15.57 7.18
N SER A 175 -6.69 16.38 8.24
CA SER A 175 -5.72 17.41 8.62
C SER A 175 -4.41 16.77 9.06
N ARG A 176 -4.47 15.73 9.89
CA ARG A 176 -3.28 15.02 10.38
C ARG A 176 -2.57 14.27 9.27
N LEU A 177 -3.31 13.66 8.36
CA LEU A 177 -2.74 13.03 7.16
C LEU A 177 -2.05 14.06 6.25
N THR A 178 -2.59 15.28 6.14
CA THR A 178 -1.97 16.38 5.42
C THR A 178 -0.66 16.82 6.10
N GLN A 179 -0.64 16.94 7.43
CA GLN A 179 0.57 17.23 8.20
C GLN A 179 1.63 16.12 8.01
N TYR A 180 1.20 14.86 7.94
CA TYR A 180 2.12 13.75 7.66
C TYR A 180 2.75 13.85 6.26
N VAL A 181 1.98 14.23 5.25
CA VAL A 181 2.51 14.51 3.89
C VAL A 181 3.55 15.62 3.93
N GLN A 182 3.24 16.71 4.62
CA GLN A 182 4.17 17.85 4.80
C GLN A 182 5.45 17.42 5.54
N PHE A 183 5.33 16.61 6.60
CA PHE A 183 6.48 16.03 7.29
C PHE A 183 7.38 15.20 6.35
N LEU A 184 6.78 14.32 5.52
CA LEU A 184 7.53 13.52 4.56
C LEU A 184 8.23 14.37 3.49
N GLU A 185 7.64 15.49 3.12
CA GLU A 185 8.21 16.46 2.19
C GLU A 185 9.37 17.25 2.83
N GLU A 186 9.09 17.97 3.94
CA GLU A 186 9.98 18.95 4.51
C GLU A 186 11.08 18.36 5.41
N ARG A 187 10.74 17.33 6.20
CA ARG A 187 11.68 16.72 7.16
C ARG A 187 12.43 15.54 6.60
N GLU A 188 11.71 14.63 5.93
CA GLU A 188 12.33 13.45 5.32
C GLU A 188 12.83 13.73 3.88
N GLY A 189 12.48 14.87 3.28
CA GLY A 189 12.97 15.34 1.98
C GLY A 189 12.57 14.44 0.79
N LEU A 190 11.46 13.71 0.92
CA LEU A 190 11.04 12.74 -0.08
C LEU A 190 10.52 13.40 -1.36
N ARG A 191 10.76 12.76 -2.50
CA ARG A 191 10.10 13.11 -3.78
C ARG A 191 8.61 12.79 -3.71
N ASN A 192 7.77 13.56 -4.40
CA ASN A 192 6.32 13.39 -4.42
C ASN A 192 5.89 11.96 -4.77
N THR A 193 6.57 11.32 -5.73
CA THR A 193 6.30 9.91 -6.10
C THR A 193 6.59 8.93 -4.95
N SER A 194 7.55 9.23 -4.08
CA SER A 194 7.85 8.43 -2.89
C SER A 194 6.81 8.67 -1.80
N ILE A 195 6.37 9.92 -1.59
CA ILE A 195 5.30 10.27 -0.65
C ILE A 195 4.00 9.53 -1.02
N LEU A 196 3.60 9.56 -2.29
CA LEU A 196 2.40 8.84 -2.77
C LEU A 196 2.47 7.33 -2.46
N LYS A 197 3.64 6.71 -2.59
CA LYS A 197 3.85 5.30 -2.21
C LYS A 197 3.74 5.08 -0.70
N GLN A 198 4.33 5.97 0.12
CA GLN A 198 4.22 5.91 1.57
C GLN A 198 2.76 6.01 2.02
N ILE A 199 1.98 6.93 1.45
CA ILE A 199 0.55 7.05 1.71
C ILE A 199 -0.22 5.79 1.28
N ALA A 200 0.11 5.18 0.15
CA ALA A 200 -0.53 3.94 -0.29
C ALA A 200 -0.27 2.77 0.70
N TYR A 201 0.95 2.63 1.20
CA TYR A 201 1.29 1.62 2.22
C TYR A 201 0.62 1.92 3.57
N LEU A 202 0.59 3.20 3.99
CA LEU A 202 -0.13 3.60 5.19
C LEU A 202 -1.62 3.27 5.09
N LYS A 203 -2.26 3.56 3.96
CA LYS A 203 -3.66 3.19 3.70
C LYS A 203 -3.88 1.68 3.79
N TRP A 204 -2.96 0.87 3.30
CA TRP A 204 -3.07 -0.59 3.44
C TRP A 204 -3.08 -1.01 4.92
N PHE A 205 -2.15 -0.47 5.71
CA PHE A 205 -2.12 -0.69 7.15
C PHE A 205 -3.42 -0.26 7.84
N LEU A 206 -3.91 0.96 7.57
CA LEU A 206 -5.13 1.48 8.18
C LEU A 206 -6.39 0.69 7.78
N ARG A 207 -6.46 0.19 6.54
CA ARG A 207 -7.53 -0.72 6.10
C ARG A 207 -7.52 -2.03 6.88
N TRP A 208 -6.34 -2.58 7.13
CA TRP A 208 -6.21 -3.76 7.96
C TRP A 208 -6.65 -3.45 9.40
N CYS A 209 -6.23 -2.34 9.97
CA CYS A 209 -6.68 -1.87 11.30
C CYS A 209 -8.20 -1.73 11.37
N GLY A 210 -8.83 -1.15 10.34
CA GLY A 210 -10.29 -1.05 10.25
C GLY A 210 -10.99 -2.41 10.22
N LYS A 211 -10.45 -3.38 9.47
CA LYS A 211 -10.98 -4.76 9.44
C LYS A 211 -10.87 -5.48 10.79
N LYS A 212 -9.82 -5.18 11.56
CA LYS A 212 -9.59 -5.74 12.90
C LYS A 212 -10.38 -5.02 14.00
N GLY A 213 -10.94 -3.84 13.71
CA GLY A 213 -11.66 -3.02 14.68
C GLY A 213 -10.76 -2.13 15.54
N TYR A 214 -9.47 -1.99 15.22
CA TYR A 214 -8.55 -1.07 15.89
C TYR A 214 -8.78 0.39 15.48
N CYS A 215 -9.18 0.63 14.24
CA CYS A 215 -9.40 1.96 13.68
C CYS A 215 -10.86 2.12 13.27
N MET A 216 -11.51 3.12 13.84
CA MET A 216 -12.90 3.49 13.52
C MET A 216 -12.98 4.64 12.51
N ASN A 217 -11.91 5.41 12.41
CA ASN A 217 -11.79 6.53 11.49
C ASN A 217 -11.43 6.02 10.10
N ASN A 218 -12.11 6.49 9.06
CA ASN A 218 -11.83 6.17 7.64
C ASN A 218 -11.54 7.40 6.80
N ALA A 219 -11.14 8.52 7.40
CA ALA A 219 -10.67 9.69 6.66
C ALA A 219 -9.56 9.34 5.65
N TYR A 220 -8.75 8.33 5.95
CA TYR A 220 -7.69 7.84 5.06
C TYR A 220 -8.22 7.25 3.73
N GLU A 221 -9.44 6.72 3.66
CA GLU A 221 -9.96 6.10 2.43
C GLU A 221 -10.08 7.11 1.30
N ASP A 222 -10.66 8.27 1.58
CA ASP A 222 -10.88 9.33 0.60
C ASP A 222 -9.68 10.30 0.50
N PHE A 223 -8.73 10.24 1.44
CA PHE A 223 -7.52 11.08 1.43
C PHE A 223 -6.66 10.78 0.20
N ASN A 224 -6.53 11.74 -0.69
CA ASN A 224 -5.70 11.63 -1.90
C ASN A 224 -4.94 12.93 -2.15
N PRO A 225 -3.70 13.03 -1.65
CA PRO A 225 -2.91 14.24 -1.81
C PRO A 225 -2.60 14.50 -3.29
N LYS A 226 -2.99 15.67 -3.80
CA LYS A 226 -2.75 16.07 -5.19
C LYS A 226 -1.32 16.58 -5.37
N LEU A 227 -0.35 15.68 -5.29
CA LEU A 227 1.05 16.01 -5.50
C LEU A 227 1.41 15.95 -6.98
N LYS A 228 2.13 16.97 -7.47
CA LYS A 228 2.65 17.00 -8.83
C LYS A 228 3.63 15.85 -9.04
N SER A 229 3.50 15.11 -10.12
CA SER A 229 4.44 14.06 -10.50
C SER A 229 4.69 14.08 -11.99
N THR A 230 5.91 13.71 -12.38
CA THR A 230 6.28 13.49 -13.77
C THR A 230 6.29 12.00 -14.07
N PRO A 231 5.90 11.56 -15.27
CA PRO A 231 6.12 10.20 -15.71
C PRO A 231 7.61 9.83 -15.59
N LYS A 232 7.90 8.62 -15.11
CA LYS A 232 9.29 8.16 -15.05
C LYS A 232 9.85 8.05 -16.46
N LYS A 233 10.94 8.77 -16.75
CA LYS A 233 11.67 8.61 -18.00
C LYS A 233 12.30 7.21 -18.02
N VAL A 234 12.04 6.45 -19.09
CA VAL A 234 12.71 5.17 -19.31
C VAL A 234 14.08 5.48 -19.92
N ILE A 235 15.13 5.00 -19.26
CA ILE A 235 16.52 5.13 -19.71
C ILE A 235 16.93 3.78 -20.26
N PHE A 236 17.42 3.74 -21.48
CA PHE A 236 17.86 2.53 -22.16
C PHE A 236 19.12 2.82 -22.98
N LEU A 237 19.89 1.79 -23.29
CA LEU A 237 21.02 1.89 -24.20
C LEU A 237 20.55 1.78 -25.64
N THR A 238 21.06 2.66 -26.51
CA THR A 238 20.95 2.47 -27.97
C THR A 238 21.79 1.26 -28.40
N TRP A 239 21.60 0.80 -29.63
CA TRP A 239 22.42 -0.26 -30.20
C TRP A 239 23.90 0.11 -30.28
N GLU A 240 24.19 1.35 -30.63
CA GLU A 240 25.55 1.90 -30.72
C GLU A 240 26.23 1.91 -29.33
N GLU A 241 25.51 2.33 -28.29
CA GLU A 241 26.01 2.31 -26.90
C GLU A 241 26.20 0.91 -26.38
N LEU A 242 25.27 0.00 -26.68
CA LEU A 242 25.41 -1.42 -26.31
C LEU A 242 26.60 -2.07 -27.02
N SER A 243 26.83 -1.71 -28.29
CA SER A 243 27.98 -2.17 -29.05
C SER A 243 29.29 -1.62 -28.49
N LYS A 244 29.35 -0.33 -28.14
CA LYS A 244 30.53 0.26 -27.44
C LYS A 244 30.86 -0.49 -26.17
N LEU A 245 29.83 -0.81 -25.36
CA LEU A 245 30.01 -1.54 -24.11
C LEU A 245 30.56 -2.95 -24.36
N ARG A 246 30.01 -3.66 -25.36
CA ARG A 246 30.38 -5.01 -25.74
C ARG A 246 31.84 -5.07 -26.23
N GLU A 247 32.24 -4.11 -27.06
CA GLU A 247 33.53 -4.09 -27.73
C GLU A 247 34.62 -3.39 -26.92
N TYR A 248 34.27 -2.77 -25.80
CA TYR A 248 35.25 -2.07 -24.97
C TYR A 248 36.35 -2.99 -24.48
N SER A 249 37.60 -2.62 -24.72
CA SER A 249 38.78 -3.37 -24.26
C SER A 249 39.03 -3.12 -22.78
N ILE A 250 38.68 -4.06 -21.96
CA ILE A 250 38.79 -3.96 -20.50
C ILE A 250 40.26 -4.07 -20.08
N PRO A 251 40.80 -3.10 -19.31
CA PRO A 251 42.17 -3.17 -18.83
C PRO A 251 42.43 -4.40 -17.96
N ALA A 252 43.66 -4.98 -18.04
CA ALA A 252 44.04 -6.16 -17.28
C ALA A 252 43.84 -5.98 -15.75
N THR A 253 43.93 -4.76 -15.22
CA THR A 253 43.73 -4.45 -13.80
C THR A 253 42.26 -4.46 -13.38
N LYS A 254 41.32 -4.51 -14.36
CA LYS A 254 39.86 -4.40 -14.11
C LYS A 254 39.09 -5.61 -14.68
N GLN A 255 39.68 -6.77 -14.71
CA GLN A 255 39.10 -8.00 -15.26
C GLN A 255 37.72 -8.36 -14.67
N TYR A 256 37.43 -7.93 -13.43
CA TYR A 256 36.11 -8.12 -12.80
C TYR A 256 34.98 -7.47 -13.60
N LEU A 257 35.25 -6.40 -14.36
CA LEU A 257 34.27 -5.73 -15.22
C LEU A 257 33.84 -6.60 -16.41
N GLU A 258 34.68 -7.54 -16.85
CA GLU A 258 34.30 -8.45 -17.93
C GLU A 258 33.11 -9.33 -17.56
N ARG A 259 33.14 -9.88 -16.35
CA ARG A 259 32.02 -10.69 -15.84
C ARG A 259 30.72 -9.87 -15.72
N VAL A 260 30.83 -8.62 -15.26
CA VAL A 260 29.68 -7.71 -15.15
C VAL A 260 29.13 -7.35 -16.52
N ARG A 261 30.02 -7.09 -17.50
CA ARG A 261 29.64 -6.85 -18.88
C ARG A 261 28.85 -8.02 -19.47
N ASP A 262 29.39 -9.21 -19.35
CA ASP A 262 28.78 -10.41 -19.93
C ASP A 262 27.40 -10.70 -19.32
N VAL A 263 27.26 -10.58 -18.00
CA VAL A 263 25.96 -10.72 -17.30
C VAL A 263 24.97 -9.66 -17.75
N PHE A 264 25.40 -8.41 -17.88
CA PHE A 264 24.53 -7.31 -18.30
C PHE A 264 24.10 -7.45 -19.77
N LEU A 265 25.04 -7.79 -20.65
CA LEU A 265 24.70 -8.06 -22.06
C LEU A 265 23.73 -9.24 -22.17
N PHE A 266 23.93 -10.29 -21.39
CA PHE A 266 22.99 -11.41 -21.35
C PHE A 266 21.58 -10.97 -20.94
N GLN A 267 21.46 -10.08 -19.94
CA GLN A 267 20.17 -9.48 -19.56
C GLN A 267 19.56 -8.67 -20.72
N CYS A 268 20.36 -7.87 -21.41
CA CYS A 268 19.89 -7.07 -22.55
C CYS A 268 19.37 -7.96 -23.70
N PHE A 269 20.02 -9.09 -23.97
CA PHE A 269 19.66 -9.99 -25.06
C PHE A 269 18.57 -11.01 -24.74
N THR A 270 18.24 -11.21 -23.46
CA THR A 270 17.22 -12.16 -23.01
C THR A 270 16.01 -11.48 -22.38
N GLY A 271 16.12 -10.20 -21.96
CA GLY A 271 15.07 -9.49 -21.23
C GLY A 271 14.87 -9.98 -19.79
N LEU A 272 15.72 -10.86 -19.27
CA LEU A 272 15.65 -11.39 -17.92
C LEU A 272 16.01 -10.32 -16.87
N ARG A 273 15.27 -10.30 -15.76
CA ARG A 273 15.62 -9.44 -14.61
C ARG A 273 16.87 -9.97 -13.93
N TYR A 274 17.56 -9.10 -13.18
CA TYR A 274 18.74 -9.51 -12.39
C TYR A 274 18.46 -10.74 -11.52
N SER A 275 17.33 -10.80 -10.81
CA SER A 275 16.95 -11.94 -9.97
C SER A 275 16.84 -13.26 -10.75
N ASP A 276 16.34 -13.18 -11.98
CA ASP A 276 16.13 -14.35 -12.80
C ASP A 276 17.47 -14.86 -13.34
N VAL A 277 18.36 -13.96 -13.79
CA VAL A 277 19.72 -14.32 -14.21
C VAL A 277 20.57 -14.83 -13.03
N PHE A 278 20.42 -14.23 -11.84
CA PHE A 278 21.11 -14.68 -10.62
C PHE A 278 20.75 -16.11 -10.23
N ASN A 279 19.51 -16.53 -10.47
CA ASN A 279 19.01 -17.86 -10.13
C ASN A 279 19.03 -18.84 -11.31
N LEU A 280 19.43 -18.42 -12.50
CA LEU A 280 19.48 -19.26 -13.70
C LEU A 280 20.47 -20.40 -13.52
N ARG A 281 20.01 -21.64 -13.70
CA ARG A 281 20.79 -22.86 -13.57
C ARG A 281 21.05 -23.52 -14.92
N ARG A 282 22.04 -24.42 -14.98
CA ARG A 282 22.35 -25.15 -16.23
C ARG A 282 21.18 -25.99 -16.70
N SER A 283 20.38 -26.54 -15.79
CA SER A 283 19.17 -27.30 -16.11
C SER A 283 18.15 -26.53 -16.91
N ASP A 284 18.12 -25.18 -16.76
CA ASP A 284 17.17 -24.30 -17.41
C ASP A 284 17.57 -23.94 -18.85
N VAL A 285 18.84 -24.17 -19.20
CA VAL A 285 19.38 -23.87 -20.53
C VAL A 285 19.27 -25.11 -21.43
N LYS A 286 18.56 -24.94 -22.54
CA LYS A 286 18.41 -25.95 -23.60
C LYS A 286 19.23 -25.54 -24.82
N ASP A 287 19.30 -26.41 -25.84
CA ASP A 287 20.08 -26.16 -27.05
C ASP A 287 19.68 -24.87 -27.80
N THR A 288 18.38 -24.53 -27.80
CA THR A 288 17.85 -23.41 -28.57
C THR A 288 17.25 -22.31 -27.70
N HIS A 289 16.92 -22.59 -26.45
CA HIS A 289 16.16 -21.69 -25.60
C HIS A 289 16.49 -21.88 -24.11
N ILE A 290 15.97 -20.98 -23.29
CA ILE A 290 15.98 -21.04 -21.82
C ILE A 290 14.55 -21.22 -21.34
N GLU A 291 14.32 -22.14 -20.42
CA GLU A 291 13.07 -22.31 -19.71
C GLU A 291 13.26 -21.83 -18.27
N VAL A 292 12.58 -20.74 -17.87
CA VAL A 292 12.75 -20.14 -16.55
C VAL A 292 11.42 -19.73 -15.94
N THR A 293 11.26 -19.98 -14.65
CA THR A 293 10.18 -19.39 -13.86
C THR A 293 10.71 -18.14 -13.17
N THR A 294 10.09 -16.98 -13.47
CA THR A 294 10.55 -15.68 -12.94
C THR A 294 10.36 -15.60 -11.44
N VAL A 295 11.36 -15.04 -10.73
CA VAL A 295 11.34 -14.94 -9.26
C VAL A 295 10.25 -13.97 -8.77
N LYS A 296 10.02 -12.88 -9.50
CA LYS A 296 9.13 -11.79 -9.05
C LYS A 296 7.64 -12.08 -9.28
N THR A 297 7.29 -12.71 -10.39
CA THR A 297 5.90 -12.87 -10.83
C THR A 297 5.48 -14.33 -10.94
N ALA A 298 6.42 -15.27 -10.76
CA ALA A 298 6.22 -16.70 -10.93
C ALA A 298 5.70 -17.11 -12.32
N ASP A 299 5.98 -16.28 -13.35
CA ASP A 299 5.63 -16.59 -14.73
C ASP A 299 6.63 -17.58 -15.30
N SER A 300 6.15 -18.60 -16.02
CA SER A 300 6.99 -19.51 -16.79
C SER A 300 7.26 -18.92 -18.18
N LEU A 301 8.54 -18.74 -18.50
CA LEU A 301 8.98 -18.13 -19.75
C LEU A 301 9.87 -19.10 -20.53
N VAL A 302 9.68 -19.12 -21.84
CA VAL A 302 10.58 -19.76 -22.80
C VAL A 302 11.23 -18.64 -23.62
N ILE A 303 12.55 -18.51 -23.56
CA ILE A 303 13.30 -17.43 -24.18
C ILE A 303 14.27 -18.04 -25.21
N GLU A 304 14.06 -17.76 -26.49
CA GLU A 304 14.95 -18.20 -27.54
C GLU A 304 16.33 -17.53 -27.42
N LEU A 305 17.38 -18.35 -27.63
CA LEU A 305 18.76 -17.90 -27.59
C LEU A 305 19.16 -17.32 -28.95
N ASN A 306 19.46 -16.03 -28.98
CA ASN A 306 20.13 -15.40 -30.12
C ASN A 306 21.66 -15.65 -30.07
N ASN A 307 22.36 -15.28 -31.14
CA ASN A 307 23.81 -15.50 -31.27
C ASN A 307 24.63 -14.86 -30.14
N TYR A 308 24.18 -13.70 -29.62
CA TYR A 308 24.87 -12.97 -28.55
C TYR A 308 24.71 -13.67 -27.20
N SER A 309 23.47 -14.02 -26.83
CA SER A 309 23.20 -14.74 -25.56
C SER A 309 23.84 -16.11 -25.57
N ARG A 310 23.84 -16.81 -26.71
CA ARG A 310 24.51 -18.11 -26.89
C ARG A 310 26.02 -18.00 -26.70
N ALA A 311 26.67 -17.04 -27.36
CA ALA A 311 28.12 -16.85 -27.22
C ALA A 311 28.54 -16.58 -25.77
N ILE A 312 27.72 -15.86 -25.00
CA ILE A 312 27.99 -15.66 -23.57
C ILE A 312 27.86 -16.96 -22.80
N LEU A 313 26.81 -17.76 -23.05
CA LEU A 313 26.62 -19.06 -22.38
C LEU A 313 27.78 -20.04 -22.71
N ASP A 314 28.21 -20.09 -23.97
CA ASP A 314 29.31 -20.94 -24.41
C ASP A 314 30.64 -20.56 -23.74
N LYS A 315 30.88 -19.25 -23.52
CA LYS A 315 32.07 -18.77 -22.79
C LYS A 315 32.15 -19.33 -21.37
N TYR A 316 31.02 -19.49 -20.69
CA TYR A 316 30.97 -19.98 -19.31
C TYR A 316 30.56 -21.46 -19.17
N LYS A 317 30.40 -22.17 -20.29
CA LYS A 317 29.89 -23.55 -20.34
C LYS A 317 30.68 -24.51 -19.43
N HIS A 318 32.01 -24.36 -19.38
CA HIS A 318 32.90 -25.23 -18.61
C HIS A 318 33.37 -24.63 -17.27
N VAL A 319 32.86 -23.48 -16.89
CA VAL A 319 33.22 -22.81 -15.63
C VAL A 319 32.22 -23.23 -14.56
N ALA A 320 32.65 -23.92 -13.52
CA ALA A 320 31.76 -24.28 -12.41
C ALA A 320 31.49 -23.09 -11.50
N PHE A 321 30.20 -22.84 -11.21
CA PHE A 321 29.75 -21.87 -10.23
C PHE A 321 28.95 -22.56 -9.13
N GLU A 322 28.96 -21.96 -7.93
CA GLU A 322 28.18 -22.45 -6.79
C GLU A 322 26.68 -22.51 -7.12
N GLY A 323 26.02 -23.61 -6.72
CA GLY A 323 24.57 -23.80 -6.94
C GLY A 323 24.22 -24.09 -8.40
N ASP A 324 25.16 -24.62 -9.21
CA ASP A 324 24.96 -24.95 -10.63
C ASP A 324 24.53 -23.76 -11.51
N LYS A 325 24.93 -22.56 -11.13
CA LYS A 325 24.63 -21.32 -11.87
C LYS A 325 25.31 -21.29 -13.23
N VAL A 326 24.70 -20.59 -14.16
CA VAL A 326 25.17 -20.49 -15.55
C VAL A 326 26.20 -19.37 -15.71
N LEU A 327 26.06 -18.26 -14.99
CA LEU A 327 26.83 -17.02 -15.17
C LEU A 327 27.46 -16.55 -13.84
N PRO A 328 28.57 -15.79 -13.91
CA PRO A 328 29.29 -15.25 -12.75
C PRO A 328 28.59 -14.01 -12.14
N VAL A 329 27.33 -14.14 -11.71
CA VAL A 329 26.55 -13.02 -11.20
C VAL A 329 26.99 -12.66 -9.78
N VAL A 330 27.42 -11.41 -9.56
CA VAL A 330 27.74 -10.85 -8.25
C VAL A 330 26.50 -10.18 -7.63
N SER A 331 26.56 -9.69 -6.39
CA SER A 331 25.42 -9.02 -5.75
C SER A 331 24.88 -7.85 -6.58
N ASN A 332 23.58 -7.58 -6.50
CA ASN A 332 22.92 -6.53 -7.30
C ASN A 332 23.58 -5.14 -7.12
N GLN A 333 23.97 -4.83 -5.90
CA GLN A 333 24.67 -3.57 -5.63
C GLN A 333 26.00 -3.50 -6.38
N LYS A 334 26.85 -4.54 -6.25
CA LYS A 334 28.13 -4.59 -6.98
C LYS A 334 27.94 -4.61 -8.50
N MET A 335 26.90 -5.31 -9.00
CA MET A 335 26.56 -5.26 -10.43
C MET A 335 26.32 -3.83 -10.89
N ASN A 336 25.49 -3.08 -10.17
CA ASN A 336 25.14 -1.70 -10.52
C ASN A 336 26.38 -0.77 -10.43
N ASP A 337 27.18 -0.90 -9.38
CA ASP A 337 28.37 -0.07 -9.19
C ASP A 337 29.41 -0.29 -10.31
N TYR A 338 29.68 -1.57 -10.59
CA TYR A 338 30.63 -1.95 -11.65
C TYR A 338 30.09 -1.65 -13.07
N LEU A 339 28.78 -1.73 -13.26
CA LEU A 339 28.17 -1.37 -14.54
C LEU A 339 28.30 0.15 -14.81
N LYS A 340 28.15 0.98 -13.80
CA LYS A 340 28.41 2.42 -13.91
C LYS A 340 29.87 2.70 -14.23
N GLU A 341 30.80 2.04 -13.53
CA GLU A 341 32.23 2.16 -13.80
C GLU A 341 32.55 1.74 -15.25
N LEU A 342 32.07 0.59 -15.68
CA LEU A 342 32.29 0.10 -17.05
C LEU A 342 31.70 1.04 -18.10
N SER A 343 30.47 1.54 -17.89
CA SER A 343 29.79 2.46 -18.81
C SER A 343 30.54 3.78 -18.92
N LYS A 344 31.09 4.28 -17.81
CA LYS A 344 31.95 5.49 -17.82
C LYS A 344 33.22 5.26 -18.62
N LEU A 345 33.88 4.11 -18.44
CA LEU A 345 35.08 3.76 -19.20
C LEU A 345 34.81 3.58 -20.70
N ALA A 346 33.64 3.05 -21.05
CA ALA A 346 33.20 2.88 -22.44
C ALA A 346 32.69 4.19 -23.10
N GLY A 347 32.71 5.32 -22.39
CA GLY A 347 32.28 6.63 -22.93
C GLY A 347 30.77 6.73 -23.14
N ILE A 348 29.96 6.14 -22.26
CA ILE A 348 28.49 6.28 -22.26
C ILE A 348 28.13 7.40 -21.28
N ASP A 349 28.38 8.63 -21.67
CA ASP A 349 28.32 9.81 -20.81
C ASP A 349 27.31 10.87 -21.28
N GLU A 350 26.47 10.55 -22.26
CA GLU A 350 25.42 11.47 -22.72
C GLU A 350 24.63 12.04 -21.54
N PRO A 351 24.42 13.38 -21.47
CA PRO A 351 23.69 14.01 -20.39
C PRO A 351 22.20 13.65 -20.46
N VAL A 352 21.68 13.07 -19.40
CA VAL A 352 20.26 12.72 -19.25
C VAL A 352 19.63 13.67 -18.26
N ARG A 353 18.58 14.37 -18.68
CA ARG A 353 17.79 15.23 -17.81
C ARG A 353 16.65 14.42 -17.18
N GLU A 354 16.62 14.38 -15.86
CA GLU A 354 15.52 13.88 -15.04
C GLU A 354 14.79 15.08 -14.41
N THR A 355 13.46 15.13 -14.56
CA THR A 355 12.62 16.13 -13.90
C THR A 355 11.75 15.44 -12.87
N TYR A 356 11.73 15.93 -11.64
CA TYR A 356 10.85 15.45 -10.58
C TYR A 356 10.38 16.62 -9.70
N TYR A 357 9.43 16.34 -8.80
CA TYR A 357 8.91 17.33 -7.88
C TYR A 357 9.17 16.92 -6.43
N LYS A 358 9.51 17.92 -5.60
CA LYS A 358 9.40 17.89 -4.15
C LYS A 358 8.37 18.96 -3.76
N GLY A 359 7.23 18.55 -3.20
CA GLY A 359 6.11 19.45 -3.01
C GLY A 359 5.71 20.15 -4.30
N ASN A 360 5.77 21.46 -4.31
CA ASN A 360 5.50 22.30 -5.47
C ASN A 360 6.76 22.67 -6.28
N GLU A 361 7.93 22.40 -5.74
CA GLU A 361 9.21 22.72 -6.38
C GLU A 361 9.52 21.71 -7.48
N ARG A 362 9.81 22.24 -8.69
CA ARG A 362 10.30 21.46 -9.81
C ARG A 362 11.82 21.37 -9.72
N ILE A 363 12.34 20.16 -9.75
CA ILE A 363 13.78 19.90 -9.72
C ILE A 363 14.18 19.25 -11.04
N ASP A 364 15.11 19.88 -11.74
CA ASP A 364 15.72 19.37 -12.95
C ASP A 364 17.16 18.94 -12.63
N LEU A 365 17.43 17.66 -12.75
CA LEU A 365 18.76 17.08 -12.54
C LEU A 365 19.31 16.60 -13.87
N VAL A 366 20.52 17.04 -14.22
CA VAL A 366 21.24 16.52 -15.39
C VAL A 366 22.36 15.62 -14.90
N THR A 367 22.32 14.37 -15.31
CA THR A 367 23.26 13.33 -14.86
C THR A 367 23.83 12.61 -16.07
N PRO A 368 25.13 12.31 -16.13
CA PRO A 368 25.69 11.46 -17.18
C PRO A 368 25.01 10.09 -17.22
N LYS A 369 24.73 9.57 -18.40
CA LYS A 369 23.98 8.31 -18.58
C LYS A 369 24.64 7.13 -17.85
N CYS A 370 25.97 7.08 -17.80
CA CYS A 370 26.72 6.05 -17.07
C CYS A 370 26.33 5.97 -15.58
N GLU A 371 26.04 7.10 -14.93
CA GLU A 371 25.62 7.12 -13.50
C GLU A 371 24.19 6.61 -13.26
N LEU A 372 23.39 6.53 -14.33
CA LEU A 372 22.00 6.05 -14.29
C LEU A 372 21.89 4.58 -14.68
N MET A 373 23.02 3.96 -15.08
CA MET A 373 23.05 2.56 -15.48
C MET A 373 22.73 1.63 -14.30
N SER A 374 21.89 0.66 -14.57
CA SER A 374 21.52 -0.38 -13.61
C SER A 374 21.10 -1.66 -14.34
N THR A 375 21.03 -2.75 -13.60
CA THR A 375 20.55 -4.06 -14.08
C THR A 375 19.01 -4.11 -14.28
N HIS A 376 18.36 -2.95 -14.28
CA HIS A 376 16.89 -2.86 -14.34
C HIS A 376 16.42 -2.11 -15.58
#